data_c67e4d0cd44e5ee30a645f932ed880b5
#
_entry.id   c67e4d0cd44e5ee30a645f932ed880b5
#
_cell.length_a   1.000
_cell.length_b   1.000
_cell.length_c   1.000
_cell.angle_alpha   90.00
_cell.angle_beta   90.00
_cell.angle_gamma   90.00
#
_symmetry.space_group_name_H-M   'P 1'
#
loop_
_entity.id
_entity.type
_entity.pdbx_description
1 polymer ?
#
loop_
_entity_poly.entity_id
_entity_poly.type
_entity_poly.pdbx_seq_one_letter_code
_entity_poly.pdbx_strand_id
1 'polypeptide(L)'
;MPKNLKKFGALLGKLRTENNLSIREICKLVSYDPSNWSKIERGLISPPSEEKTLKLWAKALKIKGGEIQKFMDDAIIAQGIIPSDIMEKDKMLQFMPAFFRTVRNKKPSKEEIDSLIDLIKNA
;
A
#
# COMPACT_ATOMS: atom_id res chain seq x y z
N MET A 1 10.35 -1.26 -14.29
CA MET A 1 9.13 -1.48 -13.49
C MET A 1 9.36 -1.04 -12.07
N PRO A 2 8.49 -0.21 -11.51
CA PRO A 2 8.63 0.21 -10.13
C PRO A 2 8.55 -0.99 -9.18
N LYS A 3 9.50 -1.09 -8.27
CA LYS A 3 9.53 -2.16 -7.27
C LYS A 3 8.25 -2.20 -6.43
N ASN A 4 7.68 -1.03 -6.16
CA ASN A 4 6.47 -0.91 -5.35
C ASN A 4 5.28 -1.65 -5.96
N LEU A 5 5.10 -1.52 -7.26
CA LEU A 5 4.01 -2.18 -7.97
C LEU A 5 4.17 -3.69 -7.98
N LYS A 6 5.39 -4.17 -8.19
CA LYS A 6 5.68 -5.62 -8.18
C LYS A 6 5.47 -6.21 -6.81
N LYS A 7 5.90 -5.51 -5.76
CA LYS A 7 5.76 -5.97 -4.38
C LYS A 7 4.29 -6.10 -3.98
N PHE A 8 3.50 -5.08 -4.30
CA PHE A 8 2.06 -5.13 -4.02
C PHE A 8 1.37 -6.20 -4.85
N GLY A 9 1.72 -6.31 -6.12
CA GLY A 9 1.17 -7.32 -7.02
C GLY A 9 1.43 -8.74 -6.52
N ALA A 10 2.64 -9.01 -6.03
CA ALA A 10 3.00 -10.30 -5.46
C ALA A 10 2.18 -10.59 -4.20
N LEU A 11 1.98 -9.60 -3.34
CA LEU A 11 1.14 -9.72 -2.16
C LEU A 11 -0.30 -10.03 -2.55
N LEU A 12 -0.83 -9.32 -3.54
CA LEU A 12 -2.20 -9.52 -4.01
C LEU A 12 -2.42 -10.94 -4.53
N GLY A 13 -1.49 -11.43 -5.35
CA GLY A 13 -1.55 -12.78 -5.88
C GLY A 13 -1.44 -13.85 -4.79
N LYS A 14 -0.59 -13.62 -3.81
CA LYS A 14 -0.45 -14.51 -2.66
C LYS A 14 -1.75 -14.60 -1.85
N LEU A 15 -2.35 -13.47 -1.54
CA LEU A 15 -3.62 -13.43 -0.81
C LEU A 15 -4.73 -14.15 -1.58
N ARG A 16 -4.78 -13.93 -2.88
CA ARG A 16 -5.77 -14.58 -3.74
C ARG A 16 -5.59 -16.12 -3.73
N THR A 17 -4.38 -16.59 -3.96
CA THR A 17 -4.10 -18.02 -4.04
C THR A 17 -4.25 -18.73 -2.69
N GLU A 18 -3.92 -18.05 -1.59
CA GLU A 18 -4.15 -18.57 -0.24
C GLU A 18 -5.63 -18.81 0.04
N ASN A 19 -6.52 -18.09 -0.62
CA ASN A 19 -7.97 -18.26 -0.51
C ASN A 19 -8.52 -19.19 -1.59
N ASN A 20 -7.66 -19.84 -2.36
CA ASN A 20 -8.06 -20.78 -3.43
C ASN A 20 -8.95 -20.12 -4.48
N LEU A 21 -8.73 -18.84 -4.76
CA LEU A 21 -9.50 -18.10 -5.75
C LEU A 21 -8.70 -17.92 -7.04
N SER A 22 -9.35 -18.17 -8.18
CA SER A 22 -8.79 -17.79 -9.47
C SER A 22 -8.97 -16.28 -9.67
N ILE A 23 -8.26 -15.72 -10.65
CA ILE A 23 -8.43 -14.30 -11.01
C ILE A 23 -9.88 -14.04 -11.41
N ARG A 24 -10.50 -14.93 -12.15
CA ARG A 24 -11.91 -14.80 -12.54
C ARG A 24 -12.84 -14.77 -11.33
N GLU A 25 -12.59 -15.65 -10.37
CA GLU A 25 -13.41 -15.75 -9.18
C GLU A 25 -13.33 -14.49 -8.31
N ILE A 26 -12.12 -14.01 -8.01
CA ILE A 26 -11.98 -12.80 -7.22
C ILE A 26 -12.55 -11.58 -7.94
N CYS A 27 -12.35 -11.48 -9.25
CA CYS A 27 -12.87 -10.37 -10.02
C CYS A 27 -14.39 -10.34 -10.09
N LYS A 28 -15.01 -11.53 -10.05
CA LYS A 28 -16.47 -11.64 -9.95
C LYS A 28 -16.96 -11.10 -8.61
N LEU A 29 -16.26 -11.44 -7.53
CA LEU A 29 -16.63 -10.99 -6.18
C LEU A 29 -16.51 -9.48 -6.00
N VAL A 30 -15.53 -8.85 -6.64
CA VAL A 30 -15.25 -7.43 -6.46
C VAL A 30 -15.65 -6.57 -7.67
N SER A 31 -16.29 -7.18 -8.66
CA SER A 31 -16.74 -6.48 -9.87
C SER A 31 -15.62 -5.72 -10.56
N TYR A 32 -14.49 -6.39 -10.79
CA TYR A 32 -13.31 -5.79 -11.40
C TYR A 32 -12.91 -6.55 -12.67
N ASP A 33 -12.23 -5.87 -13.59
CA ASP A 33 -11.80 -6.48 -14.84
C ASP A 33 -10.65 -7.46 -14.62
N PRO A 34 -10.79 -8.75 -15.06
CA PRO A 34 -9.74 -9.75 -14.86
C PRO A 34 -8.41 -9.40 -15.53
N SER A 35 -8.44 -8.77 -16.69
CA SER A 35 -7.22 -8.35 -17.40
C SER A 35 -6.45 -7.33 -16.58
N ASN A 36 -7.15 -6.34 -16.02
CA ASN A 36 -6.54 -5.32 -15.18
C ASN A 36 -6.04 -5.91 -13.87
N TRP A 37 -6.81 -6.81 -13.25
CA TRP A 37 -6.37 -7.50 -12.06
C TRP A 37 -5.04 -8.23 -12.30
N SER A 38 -4.96 -8.99 -13.39
CA SER A 38 -3.75 -9.70 -13.79
C SER A 38 -2.56 -8.74 -13.93
N LYS A 39 -2.79 -7.59 -14.55
CA LYS A 39 -1.74 -6.56 -14.71
C LYS A 39 -1.27 -6.02 -13.37
N ILE A 40 -2.19 -5.84 -12.41
CA ILE A 40 -1.82 -5.39 -11.06
C ILE A 40 -0.94 -6.46 -10.39
N GLU A 41 -1.32 -7.74 -10.44
CA GLU A 41 -0.54 -8.82 -9.85
C GLU A 41 0.87 -8.91 -10.45
N ARG A 42 1.01 -8.59 -11.73
CA ARG A 42 2.31 -8.60 -12.41
C ARG A 42 3.11 -7.31 -12.22
N GLY A 43 2.55 -6.33 -11.54
CA GLY A 43 3.21 -5.06 -11.30
C GLY A 43 3.27 -4.16 -12.52
N LEU A 44 2.34 -4.32 -13.47
CA LEU A 44 2.31 -3.54 -14.70
C LEU A 44 1.50 -2.26 -14.59
N ILE A 45 0.48 -2.25 -13.73
CA ILE A 45 -0.34 -1.06 -13.48
C ILE A 45 -0.55 -0.88 -11.98
N SER A 46 -0.95 0.33 -11.59
CA SER A 46 -1.22 0.67 -10.21
C SER A 46 -2.53 0.05 -9.73
N PRO A 47 -2.61 -0.37 -8.45
CA PRO A 47 -3.88 -0.75 -7.86
C PRO A 47 -4.78 0.48 -7.68
N PRO A 48 -6.08 0.29 -7.42
CA PRO A 48 -6.95 1.41 -7.09
C PRO A 48 -6.52 2.07 -5.78
N SER A 49 -6.88 3.33 -5.61
CA SER A 49 -6.60 4.10 -4.39
C SER A 49 -7.86 4.43 -3.61
N GLU A 50 -9.02 4.15 -4.16
CA GLU A 50 -10.30 4.43 -3.52
C GLU A 50 -10.53 3.50 -2.33
N GLU A 51 -10.82 4.09 -1.17
CA GLU A 51 -10.99 3.35 0.08
C GLU A 51 -12.09 2.29 -0.02
N LYS A 52 -13.23 2.62 -0.60
CA LYS A 52 -14.34 1.69 -0.77
C LYS A 52 -13.92 0.45 -1.57
N THR A 53 -13.21 0.67 -2.66
CA THR A 53 -12.73 -0.40 -3.54
C THR A 53 -11.76 -1.31 -2.79
N LEU A 54 -10.79 -0.71 -2.11
CA LEU A 54 -9.79 -1.47 -1.36
C LEU A 54 -10.39 -2.26 -0.20
N LYS A 55 -11.39 -1.70 0.48
CA LYS A 55 -12.11 -2.41 1.54
C LYS A 55 -12.89 -3.61 0.99
N LEU A 56 -13.50 -3.44 -0.17
CA LEU A 56 -14.21 -4.54 -0.83
C LEU A 56 -13.23 -5.67 -1.19
N TRP A 57 -12.07 -5.32 -1.73
CA TRP A 57 -11.03 -6.29 -2.05
C TRP A 57 -10.54 -7.00 -0.79
N ALA A 58 -10.32 -6.25 0.29
CA ALA A 58 -9.85 -6.80 1.55
C ALA A 58 -10.85 -7.85 2.09
N LYS A 59 -12.14 -7.55 2.02
CA LYS A 59 -13.18 -8.48 2.46
C LYS A 59 -13.22 -9.74 1.60
N ALA A 60 -13.15 -9.57 0.28
CA ALA A 60 -13.15 -10.70 -0.66
C ALA A 60 -11.95 -11.60 -0.46
N LEU A 61 -10.80 -11.02 -0.13
CA LEU A 61 -9.56 -11.74 0.16
C LEU A 61 -9.49 -12.25 1.60
N LYS A 62 -10.54 -12.04 2.39
CA LYS A 62 -10.66 -12.49 3.79
C LYS A 62 -9.54 -11.96 4.67
N ILE A 63 -9.12 -10.72 4.43
CA ILE A 63 -8.13 -10.06 5.28
C ILE A 63 -8.78 -9.73 6.62
N LYS A 64 -8.06 -10.02 7.70
CA LYS A 64 -8.54 -9.75 9.06
C LYS A 64 -8.70 -8.26 9.30
N GLY A 65 -9.72 -7.87 10.07
CA GLY A 65 -10.06 -6.47 10.33
C GLY A 65 -8.89 -5.60 10.74
N GLY A 66 -8.00 -6.12 11.60
CA GLY A 66 -6.81 -5.39 12.04
C GLY A 66 -5.74 -5.20 10.97
N GLU A 67 -5.83 -5.92 9.86
CA GLU A 67 -4.85 -5.86 8.77
C GLU A 67 -5.37 -5.14 7.52
N ILE A 68 -6.66 -4.76 7.52
CA ILE A 68 -7.26 -4.07 6.37
C ILE A 68 -6.58 -2.73 6.11
N GLN A 69 -6.30 -1.96 7.17
CA GLN A 69 -5.64 -0.66 7.02
C GLN A 69 -4.25 -0.83 6.39
N LYS A 70 -3.51 -1.84 6.83
CA LYS A 70 -2.19 -2.13 6.25
C LYS A 70 -2.30 -2.46 4.76
N PHE A 71 -3.29 -3.26 4.38
CA PHE A 71 -3.53 -3.59 2.98
C PHE A 71 -3.80 -2.34 2.14
N MET A 72 -4.66 -1.45 2.64
CA MET A 72 -4.98 -0.20 1.95
C MET A 72 -3.75 0.70 1.84
N ASP A 73 -2.97 0.80 2.91
CA ASP A 73 -1.74 1.59 2.92
C ASP A 73 -0.73 1.04 1.92
N ASP A 74 -0.58 -0.28 1.85
CA ASP A 74 0.32 -0.93 0.89
C ASP A 74 -0.09 -0.60 -0.55
N ALA A 75 -1.39 -0.56 -0.85
CA ALA A 75 -1.88 -0.21 -2.16
C ALA A 75 -1.56 1.25 -2.53
N ILE A 76 -1.68 2.16 -1.57
CA ILE A 76 -1.39 3.57 -1.78
C ILE A 76 0.12 3.78 -1.93
N ILE A 77 0.93 3.13 -1.10
CA ILE A 77 2.39 3.19 -1.18
C ILE A 77 2.87 2.65 -2.53
N ALA A 78 2.22 1.62 -3.06
CA ALA A 78 2.56 1.05 -4.37
C ALA A 78 2.48 2.10 -5.49
N GLN A 79 1.63 3.10 -5.34
CA GLN A 79 1.49 4.18 -6.31
C GLN A 79 2.50 5.32 -6.09
N GLY A 80 3.32 5.23 -5.05
CA GLY A 80 4.26 6.29 -4.68
C GLY A 80 3.59 7.47 -4.01
N ILE A 81 2.41 7.26 -3.44
CA ILE A 81 1.62 8.29 -2.76
C ILE A 81 1.66 8.03 -1.26
N ILE A 82 1.69 9.11 -0.47
CA ILE A 82 1.57 9.00 0.97
C ILE A 82 0.09 9.17 1.34
N PRO A 83 -0.46 8.30 2.21
CA PRO A 83 -1.87 8.43 2.63
C PRO A 83 -2.20 9.83 3.14
N SER A 84 -3.35 10.36 2.73
CA SER A 84 -3.73 11.75 3.02
C SER A 84 -3.90 12.02 4.51
N ASP A 85 -4.39 11.04 5.27
CA ASP A 85 -4.54 11.19 6.72
C ASP A 85 -3.18 11.40 7.42
N ILE A 86 -2.11 10.82 6.86
CA ILE A 86 -0.75 11.01 7.36
C ILE A 86 -0.20 12.36 6.89
N MET A 87 -0.43 12.70 5.62
CA MET A 87 0.04 13.96 5.04
C MET A 87 -0.58 15.19 5.69
N GLU A 88 -1.78 15.09 6.22
CA GLU A 88 -2.49 16.20 6.86
C GLU A 88 -1.93 16.53 8.24
N LYS A 89 -1.09 15.68 8.81
CA LYS A 89 -0.50 15.95 10.13
C LYS A 89 0.62 16.97 9.99
N ASP A 90 0.54 18.05 10.77
CA ASP A 90 1.51 19.15 10.73
C ASP A 90 2.96 18.68 10.89
N LYS A 91 3.18 17.74 11.83
CA LYS A 91 4.52 17.19 12.07
C LYS A 91 5.06 16.47 10.84
N MET A 92 4.20 15.78 10.10
CA MET A 92 4.62 15.11 8.87
C MET A 92 5.03 16.10 7.81
N LEU A 93 4.25 17.17 7.62
CA LEU A 93 4.58 18.20 6.63
C LEU A 93 5.92 18.87 6.93
N GLN A 94 6.23 19.05 8.21
CA GLN A 94 7.50 19.63 8.62
C GLN A 94 8.66 18.65 8.46
N PHE A 95 8.42 17.38 8.70
CA PHE A 95 9.45 16.34 8.69
C PHE A 95 9.78 15.82 7.30
N MET A 96 8.80 15.77 6.39
CA MET A 96 8.95 15.12 5.08
C MET A 96 10.13 15.62 4.24
N PRO A 97 10.40 16.94 4.14
CA PRO A 97 11.55 17.38 3.37
C PRO A 97 12.89 16.84 3.88
N ALA A 98 13.05 16.82 5.20
CA ALA A 98 14.25 16.28 5.84
C ALA A 98 14.36 14.77 5.62
N PHE A 99 13.25 14.07 5.74
CA PHE A 99 13.17 12.62 5.52
C PHE A 99 13.56 12.28 4.07
N PHE A 100 13.01 12.98 3.09
CA PHE A 100 13.34 12.75 1.68
C PHE A 100 14.83 12.97 1.41
N ARG A 101 15.41 14.02 1.99
CA ARG A 101 16.84 14.32 1.86
C ARG A 101 17.68 13.18 2.43
N THR A 102 17.30 12.69 3.60
CA THR A 102 17.97 11.57 4.27
C THR A 102 17.92 10.30 3.43
N VAL A 103 16.77 9.97 2.89
CA VAL A 103 16.59 8.79 2.04
C VAL A 103 17.44 8.88 0.79
N ARG A 104 17.53 10.06 0.17
CA ARG A 104 18.37 10.28 -1.02
C ARG A 104 19.85 10.12 -0.70
N ASN A 105 20.27 10.48 0.50
CA ASN A 105 21.66 10.35 0.95
C ASN A 105 21.97 8.95 1.51
N LYS A 106 20.98 8.09 1.63
CA LYS A 106 21.08 6.69 2.01
C LYS A 106 21.61 6.40 3.42
N LYS A 107 21.80 7.41 4.25
CA LYS A 107 22.26 7.22 5.64
C LYS A 107 21.53 8.15 6.57
N PRO A 108 20.37 7.73 7.13
CA PRO A 108 19.73 8.54 8.15
C PRO A 108 20.59 8.58 9.41
N SER A 109 20.68 9.76 10.03
CA SER A 109 21.32 9.88 11.32
C SER A 109 20.45 9.23 12.39
N LYS A 110 21.07 8.93 13.53
CA LYS A 110 20.32 8.39 14.68
C LYS A 110 19.20 9.32 15.08
N GLU A 111 19.47 10.62 15.10
CA GLU A 111 18.48 11.64 15.45
C GLU A 111 17.30 11.65 14.49
N GLU A 112 17.57 11.49 13.21
CA GLU A 112 16.52 11.44 12.18
C GLU A 112 15.67 10.19 12.32
N ILE A 113 16.29 9.05 12.61
CA ILE A 113 15.58 7.80 12.87
C ILE A 113 14.71 7.93 14.12
N ASP A 114 15.26 8.50 15.20
CA ASP A 114 14.52 8.71 16.44
C ASP A 114 13.34 9.64 16.24
N SER A 115 13.52 10.71 15.45
CA SER A 115 12.45 11.63 15.10
C SER A 115 11.34 10.96 14.33
N LEU A 116 11.71 10.08 13.38
CA LEU A 116 10.74 9.32 12.59
C LEU A 116 9.95 8.37 13.51
N ILE A 117 10.64 7.67 14.40
CA ILE A 117 10.01 6.75 15.36
C ILE A 117 9.04 7.51 16.26
N ASP A 118 9.44 8.66 16.79
CA ASP A 118 8.58 9.49 17.62
C ASP A 118 7.33 9.96 16.85
N LEU A 119 7.53 10.36 15.60
CA LEU A 119 6.44 10.78 14.73
C LEU A 119 5.42 9.66 14.53
N ILE A 120 5.89 8.46 14.29
CA ILE A 120 5.03 7.28 14.09
C ILE A 120 4.28 6.93 15.39
N LYS A 121 4.97 6.96 16.53
CA LYS A 121 4.36 6.62 17.82
C LYS A 121 3.31 7.64 18.26
N ASN A 122 3.51 8.91 17.95
CA ASN A 122 2.65 10.01 18.42
C ASN A 122 1.71 10.52 17.34
N ALA A 123 1.66 9.84 16.21
CA ALA A 123 0.77 10.22 15.11
C ALA A 123 -0.67 9.79 15.33
#